data_6834b4890b0c4c34b7dcfb4c56b98c7b
#
_entry.id   6834b4890b0c4c34b7dcfb4c56b98c7b
#
_cell.length_a   1.000
_cell.length_b   1.000
_cell.length_c   1.000
_cell.angle_alpha   90.00
_cell.angle_beta   90.00
_cell.angle_gamma   90.00
#
_symmetry.space_group_name_H-M   'P 1'
#
loop_
_entity.id
_entity.type
_entity.pdbx_description
1 polymer ?
#
loop_
_entity_poly.entity_id
_entity_poly.type
_entity_poly.pdbx_seq_one_letter_code
_entity_poly.pdbx_strand_id
1 'polypeptide(L)'
;MRIISTEYQTLENAMSAVVGVIMGSKSDWPTMKHAVEMLEALGVAHEVQVVSAHRTPDLMFEYAATASDRGLKVIIAGAGGAAHLPGMVAAKTIVPVLGVPVQSRALSGQDSLLSIAQMPGGIPVGTLAIGDAGAKNAGILAAQIIANEDETVKAKVVAFRVKQTQDVLDNPNPAL
;
A
#
# COMPACT_ATOMS: atom_id res chain seq x y z
N MET A 1 -22.72 24.70 -3.87
CA MET A 1 -22.71 23.75 -5.01
C MET A 1 -21.34 23.07 -5.27
N ARG A 2 -20.36 23.18 -4.35
CA ARG A 2 -19.01 22.54 -4.47
C ARG A 2 -18.81 21.29 -3.60
N ILE A 3 -19.67 21.02 -2.64
CA ILE A 3 -19.52 19.89 -1.69
C ILE A 3 -19.99 18.57 -2.30
N ILE A 4 -21.02 18.59 -3.16
CA ILE A 4 -21.60 17.38 -3.77
C ILE A 4 -20.66 16.73 -4.79
N SER A 5 -19.80 17.52 -5.45
CA SER A 5 -18.85 16.97 -6.45
C SER A 5 -17.72 16.16 -5.83
N THR A 6 -17.27 16.52 -4.63
CA THR A 6 -16.14 15.86 -3.95
C THR A 6 -16.55 14.52 -3.35
N GLU A 7 -17.75 14.42 -2.79
CA GLU A 7 -18.31 13.16 -2.26
C GLU A 7 -18.66 12.17 -3.38
N TYR A 8 -19.23 12.64 -4.49
CA TYR A 8 -19.48 11.80 -5.67
C TYR A 8 -18.19 11.28 -6.29
N GLN A 9 -17.17 12.13 -6.44
CA GLN A 9 -15.85 11.75 -6.94
C GLN A 9 -15.17 10.72 -6.03
N THR A 10 -15.35 10.86 -4.72
CA THR A 10 -14.82 9.91 -3.71
C THR A 10 -15.55 8.57 -3.77
N LEU A 11 -16.86 8.57 -4.02
CA LEU A 11 -17.67 7.36 -4.17
C LEU A 11 -17.41 6.65 -5.51
N GLU A 12 -17.27 7.38 -6.62
CA GLU A 12 -16.90 6.79 -7.91
C GLU A 12 -15.50 6.20 -7.90
N ASN A 13 -14.52 6.86 -7.28
CA ASN A 13 -13.17 6.33 -7.10
C ASN A 13 -13.15 5.09 -6.19
N ALA A 14 -13.99 5.03 -5.15
CA ALA A 14 -14.12 3.85 -4.29
C ALA A 14 -14.76 2.66 -5.00
N MET A 15 -15.71 2.89 -5.92
CA MET A 15 -16.35 1.83 -6.72
C MET A 15 -15.46 1.28 -7.84
N SER A 16 -14.38 1.96 -8.20
CA SER A 16 -13.42 1.55 -9.23
C SER A 16 -12.02 1.23 -8.68
N ALA A 17 -11.82 1.30 -7.38
CA ALA A 17 -10.52 1.04 -6.75
C ALA A 17 -10.08 -0.41 -6.98
N VAL A 18 -8.84 -0.59 -7.44
CA VAL A 18 -8.21 -1.91 -7.62
C VAL A 18 -7.11 -2.18 -6.57
N VAL A 19 -6.70 -1.15 -5.83
CA VAL A 19 -5.74 -1.26 -4.72
C VAL A 19 -6.34 -0.64 -3.47
N GLY A 20 -6.31 -1.39 -2.36
CA GLY A 20 -6.64 -0.87 -1.03
C GLY A 20 -5.38 -0.45 -0.28
N VAL A 21 -5.36 0.77 0.26
CA VAL A 21 -4.29 1.25 1.15
C VAL A 21 -4.86 1.40 2.56
N ILE A 22 -4.48 0.50 3.44
CA ILE A 22 -4.99 0.48 4.82
C ILE A 22 -3.87 0.66 5.84
N MET A 23 -4.22 1.24 6.98
CA MET A 23 -3.27 1.48 8.07
C MET A 23 -3.93 1.35 9.44
N GLY A 24 -3.15 0.97 10.45
CA GLY A 24 -3.64 0.73 11.81
C GLY A 24 -4.06 1.99 12.56
N SER A 25 -3.56 3.15 12.15
CA SER A 25 -3.82 4.44 12.80
C SER A 25 -3.60 5.61 11.84
N LYS A 26 -4.24 6.75 12.15
CA LYS A 26 -3.92 8.03 11.47
C LYS A 26 -2.45 8.44 11.63
N SER A 27 -1.78 8.00 12.70
CA SER A 27 -0.35 8.24 12.92
C SER A 27 0.56 7.56 11.88
N ASP A 28 0.06 6.58 11.13
CA ASP A 28 0.82 5.86 10.11
C ASP A 28 0.75 6.60 8.75
N TRP A 29 -0.19 7.55 8.63
CA TRP A 29 -0.41 8.29 7.38
C TRP A 29 0.83 9.01 6.83
N PRO A 30 1.68 9.67 7.65
CA PRO A 30 2.90 10.31 7.11
C PRO A 30 3.78 9.35 6.30
N THR A 31 3.83 8.08 6.67
CA THR A 31 4.52 7.03 5.92
C THR A 31 3.65 6.50 4.78
N MET A 32 2.39 6.15 5.05
CA MET A 32 1.53 5.45 4.07
C MET A 32 1.11 6.32 2.88
N LYS A 33 1.09 7.66 3.03
CA LYS A 33 0.84 8.58 1.90
C LYS A 33 1.81 8.38 0.74
N HIS A 34 3.04 7.93 0.98
CA HIS A 34 4.01 7.67 -0.08
C HIS A 34 3.63 6.50 -0.99
N ALA A 35 2.86 5.53 -0.50
CA ALA A 35 2.23 4.51 -1.35
C ALA A 35 1.16 5.12 -2.24
N VAL A 36 0.32 6.00 -1.67
CA VAL A 36 -0.75 6.71 -2.40
C VAL A 36 -0.16 7.60 -3.49
N GLU A 37 0.84 8.42 -3.17
CA GLU A 37 1.55 9.28 -4.12
C GLU A 37 2.09 8.49 -5.33
N MET A 38 2.58 7.27 -5.10
CA MET A 38 3.05 6.40 -6.19
C MET A 38 1.91 5.81 -7.01
N LEU A 39 0.81 5.40 -6.38
CA LEU A 39 -0.37 4.89 -7.10
C LEU A 39 -0.98 6.00 -7.97
N GLU A 40 -1.08 7.23 -7.46
CA GLU A 40 -1.54 8.40 -8.21
C GLU A 40 -0.63 8.69 -9.41
N ALA A 41 0.69 8.76 -9.19
CA ALA A 41 1.67 9.02 -10.25
C ALA A 41 1.63 7.96 -11.36
N LEU A 42 1.37 6.70 -11.00
CA LEU A 42 1.28 5.58 -11.93
C LEU A 42 -0.15 5.36 -12.46
N GLY A 43 -1.13 6.15 -11.99
CA GLY A 43 -2.50 6.15 -12.46
C GLY A 43 -3.29 4.92 -12.06
N VAL A 44 -3.01 4.39 -10.87
CA VAL A 44 -3.71 3.24 -10.30
C VAL A 44 -4.85 3.71 -9.39
N ALA A 45 -6.07 3.29 -9.69
CA ALA A 45 -7.24 3.58 -8.87
C ALA A 45 -7.12 2.88 -7.50
N HIS A 46 -7.33 3.62 -6.43
CA HIS A 46 -7.13 3.10 -5.08
C HIS A 46 -8.12 3.72 -4.07
N GLU A 47 -8.29 3.05 -2.96
CA GLU A 47 -9.01 3.56 -1.79
C GLU A 47 -8.06 3.62 -0.58
N VAL A 48 -8.36 4.50 0.38
CA VAL A 48 -7.54 4.68 1.60
C VAL A 48 -8.43 4.60 2.82
N GLN A 49 -8.06 3.77 3.80
CA GLN A 49 -8.83 3.62 5.03
C GLN A 49 -7.95 3.34 6.26
N VAL A 50 -8.34 3.90 7.41
CA VAL A 50 -7.81 3.47 8.70
C VAL A 50 -8.60 2.23 9.15
N VAL A 51 -7.88 1.13 9.32
CA VAL A 51 -8.43 -0.17 9.72
C VAL A 51 -7.55 -0.74 10.83
N SER A 52 -7.99 -0.68 12.08
CA SER A 52 -7.15 -1.09 13.20
C SER A 52 -7.39 -2.54 13.58
N ALA A 53 -6.34 -3.38 13.50
CA ALA A 53 -6.40 -4.77 13.91
C ALA A 53 -6.81 -4.96 15.39
N HIS A 54 -6.40 -4.04 16.26
CA HIS A 54 -6.63 -4.15 17.71
C HIS A 54 -7.83 -3.37 18.22
N ARG A 55 -8.25 -2.29 17.52
CA ARG A 55 -9.32 -1.39 17.98
C ARG A 55 -10.62 -1.56 17.20
N THR A 56 -10.53 -2.03 15.96
CA THR A 56 -11.68 -2.29 15.08
C THR A 56 -11.50 -3.64 14.37
N PRO A 57 -11.37 -4.77 15.13
CA PRO A 57 -11.10 -6.08 14.52
C PRO A 57 -12.22 -6.52 13.57
N ASP A 58 -13.48 -6.28 13.90
CA ASP A 58 -14.61 -6.64 13.03
C ASP A 58 -14.57 -5.91 11.70
N LEU A 59 -14.29 -4.59 11.71
CA LEU A 59 -14.09 -3.81 10.50
C LEU A 59 -12.93 -4.35 9.65
N MET A 60 -11.84 -4.75 10.30
CA MET A 60 -10.70 -5.33 9.60
C MET A 60 -11.06 -6.65 8.92
N PHE A 61 -11.79 -7.51 9.61
CA PHE A 61 -12.24 -8.79 9.04
C PHE A 61 -13.22 -8.59 7.90
N GLU A 62 -14.17 -7.68 8.04
CA GLU A 62 -15.11 -7.31 6.98
C GLU A 62 -14.38 -6.74 5.76
N TYR A 63 -13.46 -5.80 5.97
CA TYR A 63 -12.64 -5.22 4.90
C TYR A 63 -11.90 -6.29 4.12
N ALA A 64 -11.22 -7.20 4.82
CA ALA A 64 -10.44 -8.27 4.21
C ALA A 64 -11.31 -9.30 3.48
N ALA A 65 -12.42 -9.72 4.09
CA ALA A 65 -13.32 -10.73 3.54
C ALA A 65 -14.03 -10.25 2.26
N THR A 66 -14.39 -8.96 2.19
CA THR A 66 -15.09 -8.37 1.03
C THR A 66 -14.16 -7.83 -0.05
N ALA A 67 -12.85 -7.77 0.20
CA ALA A 67 -11.88 -7.13 -0.69
C ALA A 67 -11.91 -7.66 -2.13
N SER A 68 -11.94 -8.99 -2.30
CA SER A 68 -12.01 -9.63 -3.61
C SER A 68 -13.32 -9.31 -4.34
N ASP A 69 -14.46 -9.37 -3.65
CA ASP A 69 -15.79 -9.11 -4.22
C ASP A 69 -15.95 -7.63 -4.63
N ARG A 70 -15.26 -6.72 -3.93
CA ARG A 70 -15.19 -5.30 -4.28
C ARG A 70 -14.23 -5.01 -5.46
N GLY A 71 -13.53 -6.01 -5.97
CA GLY A 71 -12.62 -5.90 -7.13
C GLY A 71 -11.19 -5.48 -6.78
N LEU A 72 -10.81 -5.45 -5.49
CA LEU A 72 -9.42 -5.19 -5.12
C LEU A 72 -8.51 -6.31 -5.60
N LYS A 73 -7.39 -5.94 -6.20
CA LYS A 73 -6.35 -6.84 -6.72
C LYS A 73 -5.13 -6.91 -5.79
N VAL A 74 -4.90 -5.86 -5.00
CA VAL A 74 -3.80 -5.75 -4.03
C VAL A 74 -4.26 -4.96 -2.82
N ILE A 75 -3.81 -5.35 -1.63
CA ILE A 75 -3.95 -4.55 -0.41
C ILE A 75 -2.56 -4.16 0.08
N ILE A 76 -2.32 -2.86 0.26
CA ILE A 76 -1.13 -2.33 0.94
C ILE A 76 -1.53 -2.04 2.38
N ALA A 77 -0.92 -2.73 3.34
CA ALA A 77 -1.25 -2.63 4.75
C ALA A 77 -0.05 -2.14 5.56
N GLY A 78 -0.17 -0.96 6.19
CA GLY A 78 0.86 -0.36 7.04
C GLY A 78 0.54 -0.45 8.51
N ALA A 79 1.53 -0.81 9.34
CA ALA A 79 1.39 -0.85 10.78
C ALA A 79 2.73 -0.67 11.50
N GLY A 80 2.70 -0.10 12.70
CA GLY A 80 3.88 0.11 13.55
C GLY A 80 3.80 -0.61 14.89
N GLY A 81 4.96 -0.94 15.46
CA GLY A 81 5.07 -1.66 16.72
C GLY A 81 4.64 -3.12 16.59
N ALA A 82 3.63 -3.55 17.35
CA ALA A 82 2.95 -4.83 17.18
C ALA A 82 2.11 -4.79 15.88
N ALA A 83 2.78 -4.87 14.74
CA ALA A 83 2.24 -4.60 13.42
C ALA A 83 1.47 -5.81 12.86
N HIS A 84 0.39 -6.22 13.55
CA HIS A 84 -0.38 -7.43 13.22
C HIS A 84 -1.31 -7.25 12.00
N LEU A 85 -1.66 -6.00 11.64
CA LEU A 85 -2.65 -5.72 10.59
C LEU A 85 -2.39 -6.45 9.27
N PRO A 86 -1.18 -6.42 8.67
CA PRO A 86 -0.96 -7.09 7.37
C PRO A 86 -1.19 -8.60 7.44
N GLY A 87 -0.69 -9.27 8.47
CA GLY A 87 -0.84 -10.71 8.64
C GLY A 87 -2.28 -11.13 8.93
N MET A 88 -3.01 -10.37 9.75
CA MET A 88 -4.41 -10.63 10.06
C MET A 88 -5.31 -10.43 8.84
N VAL A 89 -5.04 -9.43 8.03
CA VAL A 89 -5.75 -9.21 6.74
C VAL A 89 -5.44 -10.34 5.77
N ALA A 90 -4.17 -10.72 5.60
CA ALA A 90 -3.77 -11.81 4.71
C ALA A 90 -4.43 -13.15 5.09
N ALA A 91 -4.70 -13.39 6.37
CA ALA A 91 -5.40 -14.58 6.83
C ALA A 91 -6.90 -14.63 6.49
N LYS A 92 -7.48 -13.50 6.00
CA LYS A 92 -8.92 -13.36 5.73
C LYS A 92 -9.26 -13.07 4.27
N THR A 93 -8.27 -12.88 3.40
CA THR A 93 -8.50 -12.60 1.98
C THR A 93 -7.59 -13.45 1.10
N ILE A 94 -8.02 -13.67 -0.15
CA ILE A 94 -7.18 -14.22 -1.21
C ILE A 94 -6.43 -13.12 -1.99
N VAL A 95 -6.76 -11.85 -1.73
CA VAL A 95 -6.09 -10.71 -2.37
C VAL A 95 -4.65 -10.59 -1.82
N PRO A 96 -3.63 -10.47 -2.68
CA PRO A 96 -2.24 -10.27 -2.24
C PRO A 96 -2.10 -9.09 -1.29
N VAL A 97 -1.39 -9.31 -0.17
CA VAL A 97 -1.14 -8.28 0.84
C VAL A 97 0.34 -7.88 0.83
N LEU A 98 0.58 -6.58 0.68
CA LEU A 98 1.89 -5.94 0.78
C LEU A 98 2.00 -5.25 2.14
N GLY A 99 2.89 -5.72 2.99
CA GLY A 99 3.09 -5.20 4.34
C GLY A 99 4.14 -4.09 4.37
N VAL A 100 3.78 -2.95 4.96
CA VAL A 100 4.69 -1.82 5.16
C VAL A 100 4.97 -1.67 6.65
N PRO A 101 6.19 -1.99 7.12
CA PRO A 101 6.59 -1.72 8.49
C PRO A 101 6.72 -0.22 8.73
N VAL A 102 5.84 0.36 9.54
CA VAL A 102 5.94 1.77 9.93
C VAL A 102 6.96 1.90 11.06
N GLN A 103 7.80 2.92 10.99
CA GLN A 103 8.85 3.15 11.97
C GLN A 103 8.25 3.41 13.35
N SER A 104 8.64 2.60 14.35
CA SER A 104 8.31 2.78 15.75
C SER A 104 9.36 3.60 16.48
N ARG A 105 8.99 4.23 17.61
CA ARG A 105 9.94 4.98 18.43
C ARG A 105 10.86 4.06 19.24
N ALA A 106 10.33 2.91 19.72
CA ALA A 106 11.06 2.02 20.63
C ALA A 106 12.20 1.27 19.94
N LEU A 107 11.94 0.69 18.75
CA LEU A 107 12.89 -0.19 18.06
C LEU A 107 13.13 0.23 16.62
N SER A 108 12.89 1.51 16.29
CA SER A 108 13.15 2.08 14.96
C SER A 108 12.52 1.32 13.80
N GLY A 109 11.41 0.61 14.06
CA GLY A 109 10.65 -0.17 13.10
C GLY A 109 11.07 -1.63 12.96
N GLN A 110 12.09 -2.11 13.69
CA GLN A 110 12.45 -3.53 13.70
C GLN A 110 11.34 -4.41 14.26
N ASP A 111 10.67 -3.97 15.32
CA ASP A 111 9.47 -4.59 15.86
C ASP A 111 8.34 -4.69 14.83
N SER A 112 8.10 -3.61 14.07
CA SER A 112 7.13 -3.61 12.98
C SER A 112 7.51 -4.61 11.88
N LEU A 113 8.78 -4.59 11.44
CA LEU A 113 9.29 -5.49 10.41
C LEU A 113 9.16 -6.96 10.82
N LEU A 114 9.60 -7.32 12.01
CA LEU A 114 9.55 -8.70 12.49
C LEU A 114 8.12 -9.18 12.73
N SER A 115 7.22 -8.29 13.16
CA SER A 115 5.78 -8.61 13.31
C SER A 115 5.10 -8.93 11.98
N ILE A 116 5.59 -8.40 10.85
CA ILE A 116 5.00 -8.59 9.53
C ILE A 116 5.69 -9.72 8.77
N ALA A 117 7.03 -9.82 8.84
CA ALA A 117 7.82 -10.68 7.96
C ALA A 117 7.74 -12.17 8.28
N GLN A 118 7.61 -12.55 9.58
CA GLN A 118 7.68 -13.94 10.04
C GLN A 118 6.30 -14.63 9.99
N MET A 119 5.68 -14.63 8.80
CA MET A 119 4.38 -15.28 8.59
C MET A 119 4.52 -16.80 8.54
N PRO A 120 3.51 -17.55 9.06
CA PRO A 120 3.49 -19.01 8.93
C PRO A 120 3.31 -19.44 7.47
N GLY A 121 3.83 -20.63 7.14
CA GLY A 121 3.61 -21.23 5.82
C GLY A 121 2.10 -21.33 5.49
N GLY A 122 1.72 -20.86 4.30
CA GLY A 122 0.33 -20.85 3.82
C GLY A 122 -0.35 -19.48 3.88
N ILE A 123 0.15 -18.52 4.66
CA ILE A 123 -0.41 -17.15 4.74
C ILE A 123 0.69 -16.14 4.41
N PRO A 124 0.93 -15.84 3.14
CA PRO A 124 2.01 -14.95 2.73
C PRO A 124 1.66 -13.46 2.91
N VAL A 125 2.67 -12.66 3.30
CA VAL A 125 2.66 -11.21 3.22
C VAL A 125 3.93 -10.76 2.51
N GLY A 126 3.81 -10.01 1.42
CA GLY A 126 4.94 -9.41 0.72
C GLY A 126 5.48 -8.22 1.51
N THR A 127 6.45 -8.45 2.41
CA THR A 127 6.95 -7.42 3.32
C THR A 127 7.96 -6.49 2.65
N LEU A 128 7.73 -5.19 2.72
CA LEU A 128 8.59 -4.14 2.15
C LEU A 128 9.56 -3.58 3.21
N ALA A 129 10.36 -2.59 2.81
CA ALA A 129 11.29 -1.91 3.69
C ALA A 129 10.57 -1.10 4.79
N ILE A 130 11.28 -0.77 5.86
CA ILE A 130 10.76 0.07 6.95
C ILE A 130 10.57 1.51 6.47
N GLY A 131 9.45 2.12 6.83
CA GLY A 131 9.18 3.54 6.64
C GLY A 131 8.82 3.94 5.21
N ASP A 132 9.12 5.18 4.86
CA ASP A 132 8.66 5.85 3.63
C ASP A 132 9.12 5.13 2.35
N ALA A 133 10.36 4.61 2.35
CA ALA A 133 10.87 3.84 1.20
C ALA A 133 10.07 2.55 0.99
N GLY A 134 9.67 1.88 2.07
CA GLY A 134 8.82 0.69 2.02
C GLY A 134 7.44 1.01 1.49
N ALA A 135 6.81 2.09 1.95
CA ALA A 135 5.51 2.54 1.47
C ALA A 135 5.56 2.90 -0.02
N LYS A 136 6.58 3.65 -0.45
CA LYS A 136 6.81 3.99 -1.86
C LYS A 136 6.94 2.72 -2.72
N ASN A 137 7.77 1.77 -2.28
CA ASN A 137 7.98 0.51 -2.99
C ASN A 137 6.72 -0.37 -3.00
N ALA A 138 5.88 -0.32 -1.96
CA ALA A 138 4.59 -1.01 -1.95
C ALA A 138 3.66 -0.47 -3.04
N GLY A 139 3.57 0.86 -3.20
CA GLY A 139 2.81 1.49 -4.28
C GLY A 139 3.31 1.09 -5.67
N ILE A 140 4.65 1.07 -5.87
CA ILE A 140 5.26 0.65 -7.13
C ILE A 140 4.98 -0.84 -7.40
N LEU A 141 5.15 -1.71 -6.42
CA LEU A 141 4.92 -3.14 -6.57
C LEU A 141 3.44 -3.46 -6.84
N ALA A 142 2.53 -2.77 -6.16
CA ALA A 142 1.10 -2.87 -6.45
C ALA A 142 0.80 -2.47 -7.91
N ALA A 143 1.35 -1.34 -8.38
CA ALA A 143 1.22 -0.92 -9.78
C ALA A 143 1.81 -1.95 -10.76
N GLN A 144 2.94 -2.60 -10.42
CA GLN A 144 3.52 -3.67 -11.24
C GLN A 144 2.61 -4.89 -11.32
N ILE A 145 1.92 -5.25 -10.23
CA ILE A 145 0.93 -6.34 -10.24
C ILE A 145 -0.24 -6.00 -11.16
N ILE A 146 -0.78 -4.77 -11.05
CA ILE A 146 -1.87 -4.30 -11.92
C ILE A 146 -1.42 -4.24 -13.40
N ALA A 147 -0.18 -3.86 -13.67
CA ALA A 147 0.41 -3.77 -15.00
C ALA A 147 0.46 -5.10 -15.76
N ASN A 148 0.26 -6.24 -15.09
CA ASN A 148 0.15 -7.53 -15.77
C ASN A 148 -1.16 -7.65 -16.59
N GLU A 149 -2.19 -6.88 -16.24
CA GLU A 149 -3.50 -6.90 -16.90
C GLU A 149 -3.90 -5.52 -17.48
N ASP A 150 -3.14 -4.44 -17.18
CA ASP A 150 -3.43 -3.05 -17.61
C ASP A 150 -2.23 -2.45 -18.36
N GLU A 151 -2.32 -2.36 -19.67
CA GLU A 151 -1.27 -1.81 -20.54
C GLU A 151 -1.02 -0.31 -20.31
N THR A 152 -2.01 0.45 -19.82
CA THR A 152 -1.85 1.88 -19.49
C THR A 152 -0.97 2.03 -18.26
N VAL A 153 -1.24 1.26 -17.21
CA VAL A 153 -0.42 1.24 -16.00
C VAL A 153 0.98 0.71 -16.33
N LYS A 154 1.08 -0.34 -17.15
CA LYS A 154 2.35 -0.91 -17.59
C LYS A 154 3.24 0.12 -18.29
N ALA A 155 2.68 0.89 -19.23
CA ALA A 155 3.42 1.96 -19.91
C ALA A 155 3.97 3.01 -18.90
N LYS A 156 3.18 3.40 -17.89
CA LYS A 156 3.61 4.34 -16.86
C LYS A 156 4.71 3.77 -15.96
N VAL A 157 4.61 2.49 -15.57
CA VAL A 157 5.65 1.80 -14.79
C VAL A 157 6.97 1.75 -15.56
N VAL A 158 6.92 1.42 -16.87
CA VAL A 158 8.10 1.41 -17.74
C VAL A 158 8.71 2.79 -17.83
N ALA A 159 7.90 3.82 -18.11
CA ALA A 159 8.37 5.22 -18.22
C ALA A 159 9.00 5.70 -16.90
N PHE A 160 8.40 5.37 -15.75
CA PHE A 160 8.95 5.67 -14.44
C PHE A 160 10.36 5.07 -14.25
N ARG A 161 10.55 3.80 -14.64
CA ARG A 161 11.86 3.14 -14.54
C ARG A 161 12.91 3.72 -15.47
N VAL A 162 12.52 4.04 -16.71
CA VAL A 162 13.41 4.71 -17.69
C VAL A 162 13.87 6.05 -17.15
N LYS A 163 12.92 6.84 -16.59
CA LYS A 163 13.26 8.12 -15.98
C LYS A 163 14.24 7.97 -14.82
N GLN A 164 14.05 7.02 -13.90
CA GLN A 164 14.99 6.78 -12.80
C GLN A 164 16.40 6.46 -13.30
N THR A 165 16.50 5.65 -14.36
CA THR A 165 17.79 5.32 -14.98
C THR A 165 18.44 6.57 -15.57
N GLN A 166 17.68 7.37 -16.33
CA GLN A 166 18.17 8.57 -16.97
C GLN A 166 18.63 9.62 -15.94
N ASP A 167 17.85 9.81 -14.86
CA ASP A 167 18.20 10.75 -13.78
C ASP A 167 19.57 10.42 -13.14
N VAL A 168 19.92 9.13 -13.02
CA VAL A 168 21.25 8.71 -12.53
C VAL A 168 22.33 8.92 -13.56
N LEU A 169 22.05 8.60 -14.84
CA LEU A 169 23.02 8.77 -15.92
C LEU A 169 23.35 10.24 -16.19
N ASP A 170 22.36 11.11 -16.06
CA ASP A 170 22.53 12.56 -16.28
C ASP A 170 23.23 13.24 -15.10
N ASN A 171 23.22 12.63 -13.90
CA ASN A 171 23.80 13.19 -12.68
C ASN A 171 24.82 12.23 -12.04
N PRO A 172 25.90 11.81 -12.75
CA PRO A 172 26.83 10.82 -12.24
C PRO A 172 27.82 11.38 -11.20
N ASN A 173 27.95 12.71 -11.12
CA ASN A 173 28.87 13.34 -10.20
C ASN A 173 28.13 13.80 -8.92
N PRO A 174 28.38 13.18 -7.75
CA PRO A 174 27.69 13.52 -6.50
C PRO A 174 28.16 14.87 -5.90
N ALA A 175 29.21 15.49 -6.48
CA ALA A 175 29.79 16.75 -5.98
C ALA A 175 29.28 18.00 -6.73
N LEU A 176 28.37 17.84 -7.69
CA LEU A 176 27.80 18.95 -8.48
C LEU A 176 26.40 19.33 -8.02
#